data_9508cebc55dcb688dbbc99976336329c
#
_entry.id   9508cebc55dcb688dbbc99976336329c
#
_cell.length_a   1.000
_cell.length_b   1.000
_cell.length_c   1.000
_cell.angle_alpha   90.00
_cell.angle_beta   90.00
_cell.angle_gamma   90.00
#
_symmetry.space_group_name_H-M   'P 1'
#
loop_
_entity.id
_entity.type
_entity.pdbx_description
1 polymer ?
#
loop_
_entity_poly.entity_id
_entity_poly.type
_entity_poly.pdbx_seq_one_letter_code
_entity_poly.pdbx_strand_id
1 'polypeptide(L)'
;MQAIFDDRGGNKYQLQAFGHGSNLRALWDSGLIKNLNQDADSLMNRLLANQKAVGATDLNVVHAAEESCRIVGTAGFYPTRKVGQDYVERYAPVMEQRLSVAGARLAGLLNLTFR
;
A
#
# COMPACT_ATOMS: atom_id res chain seq x y z
N MET A 1 -7.10 -6.24 5.08
CA MET A 1 -5.77 -6.83 5.35
C MET A 1 -5.82 -7.57 6.68
N GLN A 2 -5.52 -8.86 6.65
CA GLN A 2 -5.40 -9.65 7.87
C GLN A 2 -3.92 -9.80 8.20
N ALA A 3 -3.52 -9.30 9.33
CA ALA A 3 -2.13 -9.36 9.76
C ALA A 3 -1.84 -10.63 10.56
N ILE A 4 -0.57 -10.86 10.89
CA ILE A 4 -0.12 -11.96 11.74
C ILE A 4 -0.82 -11.90 13.12
N PHE A 5 -1.11 -10.66 13.57
CA PHE A 5 -1.81 -10.42 14.83
C PHE A 5 -3.27 -10.13 14.54
N ASP A 6 -4.16 -10.54 15.44
CA ASP A 6 -5.56 -10.13 15.37
C ASP A 6 -5.70 -8.68 15.85
N ASP A 7 -5.30 -7.75 15.00
CA ASP A 7 -5.21 -6.31 15.29
C ASP A 7 -6.15 -5.47 14.43
N ARG A 8 -7.16 -6.09 13.83
CA ARG A 8 -8.14 -5.45 12.94
C ARG A 8 -7.46 -4.75 11.76
N GLY A 9 -6.55 -5.44 11.09
CA GLY A 9 -5.85 -4.90 9.92
C GLY A 9 -4.91 -3.75 10.27
N GLY A 10 -4.28 -3.81 11.41
CA GLY A 10 -3.35 -2.78 11.89
C GLY A 10 -4.02 -1.66 12.67
N ASN A 11 -5.35 -1.66 12.80
CA ASN A 11 -6.06 -0.59 13.50
C ASN A 11 -5.75 -0.54 14.99
N LYS A 12 -5.47 -1.69 15.59
CA LYS A 12 -5.10 -1.80 17.00
C LYS A 12 -3.61 -1.66 17.27
N TYR A 13 -2.78 -1.67 16.23
CA TYR A 13 -1.33 -1.53 16.38
C TYR A 13 -0.98 -0.05 16.52
N GLN A 14 -0.88 0.42 17.76
CA GLN A 14 -0.62 1.82 18.07
C GLN A 14 0.86 2.15 17.88
N LEU A 15 1.13 3.30 17.27
CA LEU A 15 2.47 3.80 17.03
C LEU A 15 2.48 5.33 17.06
N GLN A 16 3.68 5.90 17.08
CA GLN A 16 3.89 7.32 16.92
C GLN A 16 4.52 7.56 15.54
N ALA A 17 3.79 8.25 14.68
CA ALA A 17 4.24 8.56 13.33
C ALA A 17 4.47 10.05 13.20
N PHE A 18 5.72 10.42 12.84
CA PHE A 18 6.09 11.81 12.60
C PHE A 18 5.76 12.73 13.80
N GLY A 19 5.94 12.22 15.02
CA GLY A 19 5.68 12.95 16.24
C GLY A 19 4.23 12.95 16.72
N HIS A 20 3.32 12.24 16.05
CA HIS A 20 1.90 12.18 16.40
C HIS A 20 1.45 10.75 16.66
N GLY A 21 0.52 10.59 17.60
CA GLY A 21 -0.12 9.30 17.84
C GLY A 21 -0.91 8.83 16.62
N SER A 22 -0.77 7.55 16.27
CA SER A 22 -1.43 6.96 15.11
C SER A 22 -1.54 5.45 15.28
N ASN A 23 -1.88 4.75 14.21
CA ASN A 23 -1.85 3.30 14.15
C ASN A 23 -1.36 2.84 12.77
N LEU A 24 -1.06 1.57 12.66
CA LEU A 24 -0.48 1.02 11.43
C LEU A 24 -1.44 1.18 10.24
N ARG A 25 -2.74 1.00 10.47
CA ARG A 25 -3.74 1.17 9.40
C ARG A 25 -3.76 2.60 8.86
N ALA A 26 -3.80 3.60 9.74
CA ALA A 26 -3.81 5.00 9.34
C ALA A 26 -2.52 5.38 8.60
N LEU A 27 -1.38 4.82 9.00
CA LEU A 27 -0.10 5.04 8.33
C LEU A 27 -0.18 4.60 6.86
N TRP A 28 -0.74 3.43 6.58
CA TRP A 28 -0.86 2.90 5.22
C TRP A 28 -2.01 3.53 4.43
N ASP A 29 -3.11 3.91 5.09
CA ASP A 29 -4.25 4.53 4.40
C ASP A 29 -3.91 5.95 3.90
N SER A 30 -3.17 6.73 4.65
CA SER A 30 -2.90 8.12 4.29
C SER A 30 -1.53 8.64 4.70
N GLY A 31 -0.95 8.13 5.78
CA GLY A 31 0.29 8.65 6.32
C GLY A 31 1.47 8.59 5.37
N LEU A 32 1.63 7.48 4.66
CA LEU A 32 2.71 7.32 3.68
C LEU A 32 2.58 8.31 2.54
N ILE A 33 1.38 8.48 2.00
CA ILE A 33 1.12 9.41 0.90
C ILE A 33 1.43 10.85 1.32
N LYS A 34 0.96 11.25 2.51
CA LYS A 34 1.19 12.60 3.02
C LYS A 34 2.67 12.95 3.19
N ASN A 35 3.49 11.95 3.44
CA ASN A 35 4.91 12.16 3.73
C ASN A 35 5.84 11.85 2.55
N LEU A 36 5.30 11.75 1.33
CA LEU A 36 6.09 11.53 0.11
C LEU A 36 6.79 12.79 -0.41
N ASN A 37 6.47 13.96 0.09
CA ASN A 37 7.02 15.24 -0.37
C ASN A 37 6.86 15.46 -1.88
N GLN A 38 5.72 15.08 -2.43
CA GLN A 38 5.40 15.31 -3.84
C GLN A 38 3.93 15.64 -4.01
N ASP A 39 3.61 16.34 -5.09
CA ASP A 39 2.24 16.71 -5.39
C ASP A 39 1.45 15.53 -5.99
N ALA A 40 0.12 15.71 -6.10
CA ALA A 40 -0.77 14.69 -6.61
C ALA A 40 -0.48 14.34 -8.08
N ASP A 41 -0.11 15.32 -8.89
CA ASP A 41 0.17 15.11 -10.31
C ASP A 41 1.42 14.27 -10.51
N SER A 42 2.49 14.54 -9.77
CA SER A 42 3.71 13.75 -9.82
C SER A 42 3.46 12.31 -9.40
N LEU A 43 2.71 12.10 -8.32
CA LEU A 43 2.34 10.76 -7.87
C LEU A 43 1.51 10.04 -8.94
N MET A 44 0.51 10.70 -9.51
CA MET A 44 -0.35 10.12 -10.54
C MET A 44 0.46 9.70 -11.77
N ASN A 45 1.38 10.54 -12.23
CA ASN A 45 2.23 10.21 -13.37
C ASN A 45 3.10 8.99 -13.12
N ARG A 46 3.66 8.85 -11.91
CA ARG A 46 4.44 7.67 -11.54
C ARG A 46 3.59 6.42 -11.46
N LEU A 47 2.38 6.52 -10.91
CA LEU A 47 1.46 5.39 -10.85
C LEU A 47 1.04 4.91 -12.24
N LEU A 48 0.80 5.83 -13.16
CA LEU A 48 0.47 5.49 -14.56
C LEU A 48 1.64 4.82 -15.27
N ALA A 49 2.87 5.30 -15.05
CA ALA A 49 4.06 4.68 -15.61
C ALA A 49 4.24 3.26 -15.06
N ASN A 50 4.05 3.06 -13.77
CA ASN A 50 4.13 1.75 -13.13
C ASN A 50 3.04 0.80 -13.65
N GLN A 51 1.85 1.30 -13.92
CA GLN A 51 0.75 0.52 -14.50
C GLN A 51 1.12 -0.08 -15.84
N LYS A 52 1.74 0.72 -16.70
CA LYS A 52 2.23 0.26 -18.00
C LYS A 52 3.29 -0.84 -17.86
N ALA A 53 4.16 -0.71 -16.87
CA ALA A 53 5.20 -1.68 -16.61
C ALA A 53 4.65 -3.00 -16.05
N VAL A 54 3.57 -2.96 -15.29
CA VAL A 54 2.94 -4.14 -14.69
C VAL A 54 2.31 -5.05 -15.76
N GLY A 55 1.77 -4.47 -16.85
CA GLY A 55 1.19 -5.24 -17.96
C GLY A 55 -0.13 -5.92 -17.59
N ALA A 56 -0.36 -7.08 -18.22
CA ALA A 56 -1.56 -7.86 -17.98
C ALA A 56 -1.63 -8.32 -16.53
N THR A 57 -2.81 -8.26 -15.93
CA THR A 57 -2.99 -8.45 -14.50
C THR A 57 -3.80 -9.67 -14.18
N ASP A 58 -3.35 -10.35 -13.14
CA ASP A 58 -4.09 -11.44 -12.51
C ASP A 58 -5.30 -10.86 -11.76
N LEU A 59 -6.49 -11.26 -12.16
CA LEU A 59 -7.75 -10.81 -11.53
C LEU A 59 -8.25 -11.75 -10.44
N ASN A 60 -7.47 -12.75 -10.06
CA ASN A 60 -7.83 -13.71 -9.03
C ASN A 60 -7.74 -13.08 -7.65
N VAL A 61 -8.87 -13.03 -6.93
CA VAL A 61 -8.95 -12.40 -5.61
C VAL A 61 -8.14 -13.14 -4.55
N VAL A 62 -7.99 -14.45 -4.67
CA VAL A 62 -7.16 -15.24 -3.73
C VAL A 62 -5.70 -14.88 -3.90
N HIS A 63 -5.22 -14.76 -5.14
CA HIS A 63 -3.85 -14.34 -5.43
C HIS A 63 -3.59 -12.92 -4.89
N ALA A 64 -4.55 -12.01 -5.02
CA ALA A 64 -4.42 -10.64 -4.48
C ALA A 64 -4.27 -10.67 -2.96
N ALA A 65 -5.06 -11.49 -2.27
CA ALA A 65 -4.97 -11.65 -0.82
C ALA A 65 -3.63 -12.24 -0.41
N GLU A 66 -3.14 -13.25 -1.11
CA GLU A 66 -1.84 -13.88 -0.84
C GLU A 66 -0.68 -12.89 -1.02
N GLU A 67 -0.73 -12.06 -2.06
CA GLU A 67 0.26 -11.00 -2.29
C GLU A 67 0.30 -10.02 -1.12
N SER A 68 -0.87 -9.57 -0.66
CA SER A 68 -0.97 -8.66 0.49
C SER A 68 -0.43 -9.31 1.76
N CYS A 69 -0.75 -10.59 2.00
CA CYS A 69 -0.23 -11.32 3.15
C CYS A 69 1.30 -11.44 3.13
N ARG A 70 1.88 -11.68 1.95
CA ARG A 70 3.35 -11.73 1.82
C ARG A 70 3.99 -10.40 2.19
N ILE A 71 3.40 -9.30 1.77
CA ILE A 71 3.91 -7.96 2.09
C ILE A 71 3.84 -7.70 3.60
N VAL A 72 2.70 -8.01 4.22
CA VAL A 72 2.49 -7.84 5.66
C VAL A 72 3.48 -8.68 6.46
N GLY A 73 3.83 -9.86 5.95
CA GLY A 73 4.77 -10.77 6.59
C GLY A 73 6.25 -10.39 6.42
N THR A 74 6.58 -9.36 5.64
CA THR A 74 7.98 -8.95 5.48
C THR A 74 8.53 -8.33 6.75
N ALA A 75 9.84 -8.55 6.98
CA ALA A 75 10.50 -7.99 8.15
C ALA A 75 10.42 -6.46 8.11
N GLY A 76 9.95 -5.86 9.20
CA GLY A 76 9.85 -4.41 9.33
C GLY A 76 8.54 -3.80 8.82
N PHE A 77 7.64 -4.57 8.22
CA PHE A 77 6.31 -4.06 7.87
C PHE A 77 5.57 -3.57 9.12
N TYR A 78 5.60 -4.38 10.19
CA TYR A 78 5.22 -3.92 11.52
C TYR A 78 6.43 -3.18 12.10
N PRO A 79 6.40 -1.83 12.12
CA PRO A 79 7.57 -1.06 12.55
C PRO A 79 7.74 -1.09 14.07
N THR A 80 8.85 -0.53 14.53
CA THR A 80 8.95 -0.12 15.93
C THR A 80 7.85 0.91 16.20
N ARG A 81 7.55 1.16 17.48
CA ARG A 81 6.44 2.07 17.85
C ARG A 81 6.63 3.52 17.41
N LYS A 82 7.82 3.86 16.92
CA LYS A 82 8.10 5.19 16.35
C LYS A 82 8.42 5.05 14.87
N VAL A 83 7.74 5.83 14.06
CA VAL A 83 7.86 5.80 12.60
C VAL A 83 8.27 7.18 12.10
N GLY A 84 9.24 7.22 11.22
CA GLY A 84 9.74 8.42 10.58
C GLY A 84 9.99 8.22 9.10
N GLN A 85 10.82 9.08 8.53
CA GLN A 85 11.08 9.14 7.09
C GLN A 85 11.72 7.86 6.54
N ASP A 86 12.52 7.16 7.34
CA ASP A 86 13.13 5.89 6.94
C ASP A 86 12.10 4.82 6.57
N TYR A 87 10.99 4.74 7.32
CA TYR A 87 9.89 3.83 7.00
C TYR A 87 9.22 4.25 5.68
N VAL A 88 8.99 5.54 5.48
CA VAL A 88 8.41 6.06 4.24
C VAL A 88 9.29 5.70 3.04
N GLU A 89 10.59 5.94 3.13
CA GLU A 89 11.54 5.63 2.06
C GLU A 89 11.55 4.15 1.72
N ARG A 90 11.45 3.29 2.72
CA ARG A 90 11.43 1.84 2.52
C ARG A 90 10.13 1.35 1.90
N TYR A 91 8.99 1.85 2.35
CA TYR A 91 7.68 1.30 1.97
C TYR A 91 6.91 2.12 0.94
N ALA A 92 7.30 3.35 0.64
CA ALA A 92 6.66 4.13 -0.42
C ALA A 92 6.68 3.41 -1.78
N PRO A 93 7.79 2.80 -2.21
CA PRO A 93 7.78 2.03 -3.46
C PRO A 93 6.80 0.86 -3.44
N VAL A 94 6.67 0.19 -2.31
CA VAL A 94 5.70 -0.91 -2.14
C VAL A 94 4.28 -0.38 -2.24
N MET A 95 3.97 0.70 -1.53
CA MET A 95 2.65 1.34 -1.56
C MET A 95 2.29 1.77 -2.99
N GLU A 96 3.20 2.43 -3.70
CA GLU A 96 2.98 2.88 -5.06
C GLU A 96 2.75 1.70 -6.02
N GLN A 97 3.53 0.65 -5.89
CA GLN A 97 3.36 -0.56 -6.68
C GLN A 97 1.99 -1.20 -6.42
N ARG A 98 1.56 -1.26 -5.17
CA ARG A 98 0.23 -1.82 -4.83
C ARG A 98 -0.90 -0.96 -5.37
N LEU A 99 -0.79 0.36 -5.35
CA LEU A 99 -1.78 1.26 -5.94
C LEU A 99 -1.87 1.05 -7.46
N SER A 100 -0.74 0.92 -8.14
CA SER A 100 -0.69 0.70 -9.59
C SER A 100 -1.31 -0.64 -9.97
N VAL A 101 -1.02 -1.70 -9.21
CA VAL A 101 -1.61 -3.03 -9.42
C VAL A 101 -3.12 -3.00 -9.19
N ALA A 102 -3.57 -2.34 -8.13
CA ALA A 102 -5.00 -2.22 -7.83
C ALA A 102 -5.75 -1.48 -8.96
N GLY A 103 -5.16 -0.40 -9.47
CA GLY A 103 -5.74 0.35 -10.58
C GLY A 103 -5.81 -0.47 -11.87
N ALA A 104 -4.75 -1.23 -12.17
CA ALA A 104 -4.71 -2.10 -13.35
C ALA A 104 -5.74 -3.24 -13.25
N ARG A 105 -5.89 -3.83 -12.07
CA ARG A 105 -6.90 -4.88 -11.82
C ARG A 105 -8.32 -4.33 -11.97
N LEU A 106 -8.58 -3.15 -11.43
CA LEU A 106 -9.88 -2.50 -11.59
C LEU A 106 -10.20 -2.25 -13.05
N ALA A 107 -9.25 -1.71 -13.82
CA ALA A 107 -9.41 -1.50 -15.26
C ALA A 107 -9.69 -2.80 -15.99
N GLY A 108 -8.99 -3.88 -15.64
CA GLY A 108 -9.21 -5.22 -16.21
C GLY A 108 -10.62 -5.73 -15.95
N LEU A 109 -11.11 -5.60 -14.73
CA LEU A 109 -12.46 -6.01 -14.35
C LEU A 109 -13.52 -5.19 -15.09
N LEU A 110 -13.35 -3.88 -15.19
CA LEU A 110 -14.26 -3.00 -15.91
C LEU A 110 -14.32 -3.36 -17.41
N ASN A 111 -13.18 -3.62 -18.02
CA ASN A 111 -13.10 -3.99 -19.41
C ASN A 111 -13.80 -5.34 -19.68
N LEU A 112 -13.70 -6.30 -18.78
CA LEU A 112 -14.41 -7.57 -18.90
C LEU A 112 -15.92 -7.39 -18.74
N THR A 113 -16.36 -6.50 -17.86
CA THR A 113 -17.78 -6.31 -17.53
C THR A 113 -18.51 -5.48 -18.58
N PHE A 114 -17.85 -4.48 -19.15
CA PHE A 114 -18.48 -3.49 -20.04
C PHE A 114 -17.95 -3.53 -21.47
N ARG A 115 -17.58 -4.70 -21.93
CA ARG A 115 -17.21 -4.90 -23.34
C ARG A 115 -18.37 -4.66 -24.29
#